data_571868bd2e5da74f1f405e5ec7284d3a
#
_entry.id   571868bd2e5da74f1f405e5ec7284d3a
#
_cell.length_a   1.000
_cell.length_b   1.000
_cell.length_c   1.000
_cell.angle_alpha   90.00
_cell.angle_beta   90.00
_cell.angle_gamma   90.00
#
_symmetry.space_group_name_H-M   'P 1'
#
loop_
_entity.id
_entity.type
_entity.pdbx_description
1 polymer ?
#
loop_
_entity_poly.entity_id
_entity_poly.type
_entity_poly.pdbx_seq_one_letter_code
_entity_poly.pdbx_strand_id
1 'polypeptide(L)'
;MPDQKIDNLLNLAMEATPQERTKSENLNVGFNPETKLWDVIVKYSGPEGGLAGNGIQVVPLLGGYAVVTLPETEIDAYSDREQIEFIEKPKRLYFETFQAREASCISEVQRESVAGVPSGLTGKGVLVGVVDSGVDFFHPDFRNEDGSSRILRLWDQSLAGNPPEGYTTGTEYTKEEIDKALALGETEGRRFVALHIEEAPVIPSRDFSGHGTAVLGIAAGNGRASDGVNRGVAYESDLLVVKMGNVRENSFPRTTELMEGIDYLVRQAVKIGKPIAINISFGNNYGSHEPYN
;
A
#
# COMPACT_ATOMS: atom_id res chain seq x y z
N MET A 1 1.48 -22.30 28.98
CA MET A 1 0.46 -22.42 27.91
C MET A 1 0.74 -21.27 26.98
N PRO A 2 0.66 -21.45 25.64
CA PRO A 2 0.81 -20.34 24.74
C PRO A 2 -0.22 -19.25 25.12
N ASP A 3 0.22 -18.01 25.10
CA ASP A 3 -0.62 -16.86 25.45
C ASP A 3 -1.78 -16.78 24.44
N GLN A 4 -3.02 -16.70 24.95
CA GLN A 4 -4.21 -16.61 24.11
C GLN A 4 -4.27 -15.28 23.31
N LYS A 5 -3.46 -14.28 23.69
CA LYS A 5 -3.39 -13.00 22.98
C LYS A 5 -2.37 -13.00 21.81
N ILE A 6 -1.57 -14.06 21.67
CA ILE A 6 -0.58 -14.17 20.60
C ILE A 6 -1.08 -15.18 19.56
N ASP A 7 -1.03 -14.77 18.28
CA ASP A 7 -1.36 -15.63 17.13
C ASP A 7 -0.57 -16.94 17.16
N ASN A 8 -1.24 -18.04 16.85
CA ASN A 8 -0.63 -19.37 16.85
C ASN A 8 0.59 -19.48 15.91
N LEU A 9 0.58 -18.77 14.77
CA LEU A 9 1.73 -18.76 13.86
C LEU A 9 2.90 -17.97 14.43
N LEU A 10 2.65 -16.93 15.21
CA LEU A 10 3.69 -16.19 15.91
C LEU A 10 4.29 -17.03 17.05
N ASN A 11 3.46 -17.70 17.86
CA ASN A 11 3.92 -18.64 18.87
C ASN A 11 4.80 -19.73 18.26
N LEU A 12 4.33 -20.35 17.16
CA LEU A 12 5.10 -21.38 16.46
C LEU A 12 6.45 -20.82 15.92
N ALA A 13 6.44 -19.58 15.40
CA ALA A 13 7.65 -18.96 14.90
C ALA A 13 8.66 -18.65 16.02
N MET A 14 8.20 -18.23 17.20
CA MET A 14 9.07 -17.99 18.36
C MET A 14 9.65 -19.28 18.95
N GLU A 15 8.86 -20.38 18.96
CA GLU A 15 9.30 -21.69 19.43
C GLU A 15 10.23 -22.40 18.45
N ALA A 16 10.16 -22.09 17.16
CA ALA A 16 10.95 -22.72 16.11
C ALA A 16 12.44 -22.32 16.20
N THR A 17 13.31 -23.30 15.99
CA THR A 17 14.75 -23.04 15.86
C THR A 17 15.05 -22.20 14.62
N PRO A 18 16.18 -21.46 14.57
CA PRO A 18 16.57 -20.69 13.39
C PRO A 18 16.63 -21.54 12.10
N GLN A 19 16.99 -22.82 12.22
CA GLN A 19 17.05 -23.75 11.09
C GLN A 19 15.65 -24.17 10.60
N GLU A 20 14.70 -24.32 11.50
CA GLU A 20 13.30 -24.59 11.14
C GLU A 20 12.63 -23.37 10.53
N ARG A 21 12.87 -22.19 11.07
CA ARG A 21 12.39 -20.93 10.50
C ARG A 21 12.86 -20.72 9.05
N THR A 22 14.10 -21.08 8.72
CA THR A 22 14.62 -20.92 7.35
C THR A 22 14.03 -21.91 6.35
N LYS A 23 13.45 -23.02 6.82
CA LYS A 23 12.79 -24.02 5.96
C LYS A 23 11.37 -23.60 5.56
N SER A 24 10.77 -22.68 6.28
CA SER A 24 9.43 -22.18 6.00
C SER A 24 9.47 -20.68 5.76
N GLU A 25 9.27 -20.28 4.51
CA GLU A 25 9.22 -18.86 4.14
C GLU A 25 8.16 -18.08 4.94
N ASN A 26 7.13 -18.76 5.43
CA ASN A 26 6.03 -18.16 6.17
C ASN A 26 6.35 -17.91 7.64
N LEU A 27 7.23 -18.68 8.27
CA LEU A 27 7.55 -18.49 9.68
C LEU A 27 8.35 -17.22 9.96
N ASN A 28 9.20 -16.80 9.03
CA ASN A 28 10.06 -15.62 9.20
C ASN A 28 9.42 -14.30 8.77
N VAL A 29 8.20 -14.31 8.21
CA VAL A 29 7.55 -13.07 7.78
C VAL A 29 7.36 -12.13 8.97
N GLY A 30 7.95 -10.95 8.90
CA GLY A 30 7.97 -9.96 9.97
C GLY A 30 9.18 -10.02 10.90
N PHE A 31 10.04 -11.03 10.80
CA PHE A 31 11.24 -11.16 11.61
C PHE A 31 12.49 -10.69 10.87
N ASN A 32 13.26 -9.83 11.50
CA ASN A 32 14.58 -9.44 11.00
C ASN A 32 15.67 -10.23 11.75
N PRO A 33 16.39 -11.14 11.06
CA PRO A 33 17.38 -12.01 11.71
C PRO A 33 18.63 -11.27 12.19
N GLU A 34 18.94 -10.09 11.64
CA GLU A 34 20.11 -9.30 12.02
C GLU A 34 19.87 -8.53 13.31
N THR A 35 18.72 -7.86 13.40
CA THR A 35 18.36 -7.01 14.55
C THR A 35 17.59 -7.77 15.64
N LYS A 36 17.09 -8.98 15.35
CA LYS A 36 16.21 -9.77 16.21
C LYS A 36 14.90 -9.06 16.58
N LEU A 37 14.42 -8.20 15.67
CA LEU A 37 13.17 -7.49 15.81
C LEU A 37 12.07 -8.20 15.02
N TRP A 38 10.87 -8.15 15.57
CA TRP A 38 9.62 -8.51 14.89
C TRP A 38 8.82 -7.26 14.53
N ASP A 39 8.28 -7.22 13.33
CA ASP A 39 7.15 -6.35 12.99
C ASP A 39 5.88 -7.16 13.18
N VAL A 40 4.98 -6.71 14.04
CA VAL A 40 3.71 -7.39 14.35
C VAL A 40 2.54 -6.44 14.21
N ILE A 41 1.36 -7.01 13.97
CA ILE A 41 0.08 -6.29 13.98
C ILE A 41 -0.52 -6.46 15.38
N VAL A 42 -0.84 -5.35 16.02
CA VAL A 42 -1.39 -5.33 17.37
C VAL A 42 -2.80 -4.75 17.35
N LYS A 43 -3.75 -5.48 17.90
CA LYS A 43 -5.07 -4.97 18.27
C LYS A 43 -5.01 -4.51 19.72
N TYR A 44 -5.45 -3.28 19.98
CA TYR A 44 -5.39 -2.69 21.31
C TYR A 44 -6.63 -1.87 21.65
N SER A 45 -6.83 -1.63 22.96
CA SER A 45 -7.85 -0.73 23.49
C SER A 45 -7.20 0.32 24.40
N GLY A 46 -7.81 1.50 24.49
CA GLY A 46 -7.31 2.59 25.32
C GLY A 46 -6.33 3.53 24.59
N PRO A 47 -5.58 4.38 25.33
CA PRO A 47 -4.75 5.43 24.76
C PRO A 47 -3.46 4.86 24.14
N GLU A 48 -3.06 5.43 22.98
CA GLU A 48 -1.87 5.04 22.21
C GLU A 48 -0.56 5.13 23.02
N GLY A 49 -0.48 6.07 23.97
CA GLY A 49 0.72 6.26 24.80
C GLY A 49 1.15 5.04 25.60
N GLY A 50 0.25 4.12 25.89
CA GLY A 50 0.56 2.87 26.56
C GLY A 50 1.20 1.79 25.69
N LEU A 51 1.21 1.97 24.36
CA LEU A 51 1.87 1.06 23.42
C LEU A 51 3.39 1.25 23.38
N ALA A 52 3.86 2.44 23.73
CA ALA A 52 5.28 2.78 23.67
C ALA A 52 6.12 2.00 24.71
N GLY A 53 7.40 1.84 24.42
CA GLY A 53 8.38 1.19 25.31
C GLY A 53 9.80 1.42 24.84
N ASN A 54 10.76 1.08 25.69
CA ASN A 54 12.16 1.21 25.34
C ASN A 54 12.50 0.18 24.24
N GLY A 55 13.02 0.65 23.10
CA GLY A 55 13.32 -0.22 21.97
C GLY A 55 12.10 -0.70 21.17
N ILE A 56 10.91 -0.17 21.47
CA ILE A 56 9.66 -0.49 20.78
C ILE A 56 9.28 0.69 19.89
N GLN A 57 9.08 0.43 18.60
CA GLN A 57 8.58 1.39 17.63
C GLN A 57 7.12 1.11 17.35
N VAL A 58 6.27 2.12 17.31
CA VAL A 58 4.81 1.98 17.17
C VAL A 58 4.33 2.90 16.07
N VAL A 59 3.56 2.34 15.13
CA VAL A 59 2.79 3.08 14.13
C VAL A 59 1.31 2.82 14.42
N PRO A 60 0.60 3.75 15.08
CA PRO A 60 -0.82 3.58 15.36
C PRO A 60 -1.65 3.74 14.10
N LEU A 61 -2.57 2.79 13.88
CA LEU A 61 -3.50 2.75 12.75
C LEU A 61 -4.93 3.06 13.22
N LEU A 62 -5.82 3.29 12.27
CA LEU A 62 -7.25 3.45 12.54
C LEU A 62 -7.87 2.18 13.14
N GLY A 63 -8.96 2.34 13.89
CA GLY A 63 -9.73 1.21 14.40
C GLY A 63 -9.11 0.47 15.59
N GLY A 64 -8.14 1.05 16.30
CA GLY A 64 -7.49 0.43 17.46
C GLY A 64 -6.51 -0.67 17.06
N TYR A 65 -5.84 -0.49 15.91
CA TYR A 65 -4.71 -1.31 15.48
C TYR A 65 -3.41 -0.51 15.50
N ALA A 66 -2.29 -1.22 15.57
CA ALA A 66 -0.96 -0.64 15.41
C ALA A 66 -0.04 -1.64 14.71
N VAL A 67 0.91 -1.15 13.95
CA VAL A 67 2.10 -1.91 13.57
C VAL A 67 3.16 -1.63 14.64
N VAL A 68 3.69 -2.67 15.24
CA VAL A 68 4.66 -2.56 16.32
C VAL A 68 5.92 -3.33 15.95
N THR A 69 7.07 -2.64 16.03
CA THR A 69 8.39 -3.25 15.88
C THR A 69 9.02 -3.39 17.26
N LEU A 70 9.31 -4.62 17.67
CA LEU A 70 9.86 -4.89 19.00
C LEU A 70 10.80 -6.10 18.99
N PRO A 71 11.71 -6.21 20.00
CA PRO A 71 12.58 -7.38 20.16
C PRO A 71 11.77 -8.66 20.37
N GLU A 72 12.23 -9.78 19.80
CA GLU A 72 11.61 -11.10 20.00
C GLU A 72 11.42 -11.44 21.49
N THR A 73 12.37 -11.06 22.31
CA THR A 73 12.35 -11.29 23.77
C THR A 73 11.31 -10.48 24.53
N GLU A 74 10.74 -9.46 23.91
CA GLU A 74 9.77 -8.56 24.56
C GLU A 74 8.31 -8.92 24.18
N ILE A 75 8.07 -9.83 23.23
CA ILE A 75 6.72 -10.14 22.72
C ILE A 75 5.79 -10.63 23.83
N ASP A 76 6.26 -11.56 24.67
CA ASP A 76 5.46 -12.12 25.76
C ASP A 76 5.11 -11.02 26.79
N ALA A 77 6.10 -10.26 27.26
CA ALA A 77 5.88 -9.17 28.19
C ALA A 77 5.02 -8.05 27.62
N TYR A 78 5.07 -7.85 26.29
CA TYR A 78 4.24 -6.89 25.59
C TYR A 78 2.79 -7.35 25.52
N SER A 79 2.54 -8.66 25.30
CA SER A 79 1.21 -9.25 25.27
C SER A 79 0.50 -9.18 26.64
N ASP A 80 1.25 -9.22 27.73
CA ASP A 80 0.73 -9.15 29.11
C ASP A 80 0.15 -7.77 29.46
N ARG A 81 0.41 -6.73 28.67
CA ARG A 81 -0.16 -5.41 28.91
C ARG A 81 -1.67 -5.44 28.82
N GLU A 82 -2.36 -4.80 29.75
CA GLU A 82 -3.83 -4.81 29.88
C GLU A 82 -4.53 -4.32 28.62
N GLN A 83 -3.96 -3.32 27.95
CA GLN A 83 -4.53 -2.71 26.76
C GLN A 83 -4.31 -3.54 25.48
N ILE A 84 -3.43 -4.53 25.45
CA ILE A 84 -3.21 -5.39 24.29
C ILE A 84 -4.29 -6.47 24.27
N GLU A 85 -5.05 -6.51 23.18
CA GLU A 85 -6.10 -7.50 22.96
C GLU A 85 -5.56 -8.69 22.17
N PHE A 86 -4.74 -8.45 21.13
CA PHE A 86 -4.22 -9.50 20.28
C PHE A 86 -2.96 -9.04 19.55
N ILE A 87 -2.03 -9.94 19.33
CA ILE A 87 -0.79 -9.76 18.55
C ILE A 87 -0.77 -10.77 17.43
N GLU A 88 -0.71 -10.31 16.18
CA GLU A 88 -0.71 -11.13 14.99
C GLU A 88 0.61 -10.97 14.22
N LYS A 89 1.14 -12.10 13.74
CA LYS A 89 2.25 -12.13 12.81
C LYS A 89 1.80 -11.63 11.43
N PRO A 90 2.57 -10.76 10.74
CA PRO A 90 2.25 -10.38 9.37
C PRO A 90 2.26 -11.57 8.43
N LYS A 91 1.44 -11.51 7.41
CA LYS A 91 1.32 -12.53 6.37
C LYS A 91 1.90 -12.01 5.06
N ARG A 92 2.47 -12.92 4.26
CA ARG A 92 2.94 -12.61 2.92
C ARG A 92 1.74 -12.41 1.99
N LEU A 93 1.84 -11.44 1.08
CA LEU A 93 0.81 -11.14 0.09
C LEU A 93 1.33 -11.48 -1.31
N TYR A 94 0.43 -11.94 -2.19
CA TYR A 94 0.71 -12.29 -3.57
C TYR A 94 -0.21 -11.50 -4.50
N PHE A 95 0.27 -11.17 -5.71
CA PHE A 95 -0.55 -10.52 -6.74
C PHE A 95 -1.62 -11.48 -7.25
N GLU A 96 -2.86 -11.01 -7.37
CA GLU A 96 -3.95 -11.74 -8.00
C GLU A 96 -4.25 -11.18 -9.39
N THR A 97 -4.50 -12.07 -10.36
CA THR A 97 -4.59 -11.76 -11.78
C THR A 97 -6.02 -11.46 -12.26
N PHE A 98 -6.12 -10.65 -13.30
CA PHE A 98 -7.28 -9.99 -13.86
C PHE A 98 -8.27 -10.87 -14.65
N GLN A 99 -9.60 -10.66 -14.45
CA GLN A 99 -10.64 -10.90 -15.48
C GLN A 99 -11.99 -10.17 -15.21
N ALA A 100 -12.04 -8.99 -14.63
CA ALA A 100 -13.28 -8.42 -14.05
C ALA A 100 -14.02 -7.35 -14.87
N ARG A 101 -13.47 -6.79 -15.97
CA ARG A 101 -14.04 -5.58 -16.59
C ARG A 101 -15.34 -5.82 -17.39
N GLU A 102 -15.47 -6.95 -18.06
CA GLU A 102 -16.66 -7.23 -18.87
C GLU A 102 -17.87 -7.73 -18.05
N ALA A 103 -17.60 -8.33 -16.88
CA ALA A 103 -18.64 -8.91 -16.04
C ALA A 103 -19.42 -7.89 -15.19
N SER A 104 -18.94 -6.63 -15.08
CA SER A 104 -19.47 -5.67 -14.10
C SER A 104 -20.41 -4.61 -14.65
N CYS A 105 -20.80 -4.64 -15.93
CA CYS A 105 -21.75 -3.71 -16.61
C CYS A 105 -21.41 -2.21 -16.44
N ILE A 106 -20.15 -1.86 -16.22
CA ILE A 106 -19.67 -0.49 -15.93
C ILE A 106 -19.95 0.45 -17.11
N SER A 107 -19.93 -0.07 -18.33
CA SER A 107 -20.16 0.72 -19.55
C SER A 107 -21.55 1.38 -19.58
N GLU A 108 -22.56 0.80 -18.93
CA GLU A 108 -23.92 1.36 -18.89
C GLU A 108 -24.03 2.55 -17.95
N VAL A 109 -23.28 2.53 -16.82
CA VAL A 109 -23.28 3.63 -15.83
C VAL A 109 -22.53 4.86 -16.35
N GLN A 110 -21.65 4.66 -17.35
CA GLN A 110 -20.86 5.72 -17.97
C GLN A 110 -21.52 6.34 -19.21
N ARG A 111 -22.55 5.71 -19.79
CA ARG A 111 -23.28 6.25 -20.93
C ARG A 111 -24.09 7.48 -20.55
N GLU A 112 -24.04 8.54 -21.36
CA GLU A 112 -24.90 9.68 -21.21
C GLU A 112 -26.36 9.28 -21.44
N SER A 113 -27.18 9.60 -20.44
CA SER A 113 -28.65 9.54 -20.42
C SER A 113 -29.34 8.18 -20.64
N VAL A 114 -29.61 7.51 -19.53
CA VAL A 114 -30.86 6.74 -19.38
C VAL A 114 -31.83 7.60 -18.57
N ALA A 115 -33.05 7.83 -19.08
CA ALA A 115 -34.04 8.74 -18.50
C ALA A 115 -34.23 8.47 -16.99
N GLY A 116 -33.88 9.47 -16.14
CA GLY A 116 -34.09 9.45 -14.71
C GLY A 116 -32.92 8.91 -13.85
N VAL A 117 -31.80 8.51 -14.43
CA VAL A 117 -30.59 8.13 -13.69
C VAL A 117 -29.50 9.18 -13.98
N PRO A 118 -28.76 9.68 -12.95
CA PRO A 118 -27.60 10.53 -13.20
C PRO A 118 -26.62 9.78 -14.10
N SER A 119 -26.46 10.28 -15.32
CA SER A 119 -25.56 9.73 -16.34
C SER A 119 -24.17 10.31 -16.18
N GLY A 120 -23.15 9.61 -16.66
CA GLY A 120 -21.80 10.13 -16.70
C GLY A 120 -21.05 10.06 -15.35
N LEU A 121 -21.20 8.98 -14.59
CA LEU A 121 -20.38 8.76 -13.40
C LEU A 121 -18.93 8.42 -13.81
N THR A 122 -18.07 9.44 -13.77
CA THR A 122 -16.70 9.39 -14.27
C THR A 122 -15.65 9.32 -13.17
N GLY A 123 -16.09 9.40 -11.89
CA GLY A 123 -15.21 9.51 -10.74
C GLY A 123 -14.75 10.95 -10.45
N LYS A 124 -15.31 11.96 -11.13
CA LYS A 124 -14.98 13.36 -10.87
C LYS A 124 -15.31 13.75 -9.44
N GLY A 125 -14.32 14.32 -8.72
CA GLY A 125 -14.47 14.71 -7.32
C GLY A 125 -14.27 13.57 -6.31
N VAL A 126 -13.93 12.38 -6.77
CA VAL A 126 -13.60 11.21 -5.95
C VAL A 126 -12.11 10.92 -6.06
N LEU A 127 -11.53 10.33 -5.03
CA LEU A 127 -10.17 9.77 -5.06
C LEU A 127 -10.24 8.28 -5.41
N VAL A 128 -9.31 7.83 -6.24
CA VAL A 128 -8.99 6.41 -6.37
C VAL A 128 -7.63 6.18 -5.73
N GLY A 129 -7.61 5.33 -4.70
CA GLY A 129 -6.40 4.87 -4.03
C GLY A 129 -6.01 3.48 -4.52
N VAL A 130 -4.72 3.25 -4.69
CA VAL A 130 -4.17 1.92 -4.96
C VAL A 130 -3.03 1.61 -4.00
N VAL A 131 -3.06 0.38 -3.45
CA VAL A 131 -1.94 -0.19 -2.69
C VAL A 131 -1.44 -1.38 -3.47
N ASP A 132 -0.27 -1.24 -4.15
CA ASP A 132 0.19 -2.22 -5.13
C ASP A 132 1.72 -2.20 -5.31
N SER A 133 2.22 -2.77 -6.41
CA SER A 133 3.66 -2.83 -6.76
C SER A 133 4.29 -1.49 -7.15
N GLY A 134 3.49 -0.42 -7.21
CA GLY A 134 3.89 0.91 -7.67
C GLY A 134 3.12 1.37 -8.89
N VAL A 135 3.61 2.42 -9.52
CA VAL A 135 3.01 2.99 -10.74
C VAL A 135 4.08 3.57 -11.64
N ASP A 136 3.93 3.42 -12.94
CA ASP A 136 4.61 4.27 -13.93
C ASP A 136 3.90 5.62 -14.00
N PHE A 137 4.32 6.57 -13.17
CA PHE A 137 3.70 7.90 -13.10
C PHE A 137 3.95 8.74 -14.37
N PHE A 138 4.86 8.32 -15.26
CA PHE A 138 5.04 8.92 -16.59
C PHE A 138 3.97 8.48 -17.59
N HIS A 139 3.17 7.44 -17.29
CA HIS A 139 2.16 6.95 -18.21
C HIS A 139 1.11 8.05 -18.52
N PRO A 140 0.76 8.28 -19.80
CA PRO A 140 -0.15 9.36 -20.20
C PRO A 140 -1.51 9.30 -19.50
N ASP A 141 -2.01 8.11 -19.18
CA ASP A 141 -3.33 7.91 -18.55
C ASP A 141 -3.41 8.45 -17.12
N PHE A 142 -2.27 8.74 -16.50
CA PHE A 142 -2.22 9.31 -15.15
C PHE A 142 -1.89 10.80 -15.14
N ARG A 143 -1.98 11.47 -16.30
CA ARG A 143 -1.75 12.89 -16.47
C ARG A 143 -3.00 13.63 -16.90
N ASN A 144 -3.10 14.89 -16.48
CA ASN A 144 -4.10 15.84 -16.98
C ASN A 144 -3.77 16.29 -18.43
N GLU A 145 -4.67 17.01 -19.06
CA GLU A 145 -4.49 17.56 -20.41
C GLU A 145 -3.32 18.55 -20.50
N ASP A 146 -3.07 19.29 -19.41
CA ASP A 146 -1.95 20.23 -19.29
C ASP A 146 -0.59 19.53 -19.03
N GLY A 147 -0.55 18.22 -18.99
CA GLY A 147 0.65 17.42 -18.72
C GLY A 147 0.93 17.19 -17.22
N SER A 148 0.26 17.87 -16.33
CA SER A 148 0.43 17.67 -14.87
C SER A 148 -0.09 16.31 -14.42
N SER A 149 0.39 15.83 -13.26
CA SER A 149 -0.02 14.56 -12.68
C SER A 149 -1.45 14.59 -12.14
N ARG A 150 -2.19 13.51 -12.31
CA ARG A 150 -3.43 13.21 -11.58
C ARG A 150 -3.13 12.56 -10.21
N ILE A 151 -1.88 12.10 -10.01
CA ILE A 151 -1.43 11.51 -8.75
C ILE A 151 -1.13 12.65 -7.77
N LEU A 152 -1.92 12.75 -6.70
CA LEU A 152 -1.77 13.78 -5.68
C LEU A 152 -0.68 13.43 -4.66
N ARG A 153 -0.51 12.14 -4.38
CA ARG A 153 0.50 11.60 -3.48
C ARG A 153 0.94 10.22 -3.95
N LEU A 154 2.23 9.97 -3.86
CA LEU A 154 2.84 8.66 -4.08
C LEU A 154 3.73 8.33 -2.88
N TRP A 155 3.37 7.30 -2.12
CA TRP A 155 4.19 6.77 -1.05
C TRP A 155 4.84 5.45 -1.47
N ASP A 156 6.16 5.46 -1.62
CA ASP A 156 6.95 4.27 -1.90
C ASP A 156 7.56 3.73 -0.59
N GLN A 157 6.96 2.68 -0.04
CA GLN A 157 7.40 2.07 1.22
C GLN A 157 8.74 1.34 1.09
N SER A 158 9.21 1.06 -0.14
CA SER A 158 10.45 0.36 -0.41
C SER A 158 11.70 1.26 -0.46
N LEU A 159 11.51 2.57 -0.48
CA LEU A 159 12.60 3.56 -0.60
C LEU A 159 12.94 4.18 0.76
N ALA A 160 14.20 4.16 1.14
CA ALA A 160 14.66 4.92 2.28
C ALA A 160 14.61 6.43 1.97
N GLY A 161 14.09 7.24 2.89
CA GLY A 161 14.00 8.69 2.72
C GLY A 161 13.05 9.35 3.70
N ASN A 162 12.13 10.17 3.20
CA ASN A 162 11.20 10.96 4.00
C ASN A 162 9.82 10.27 4.04
N PRO A 163 9.51 9.48 5.08
CA PRO A 163 8.21 8.86 5.23
C PRO A 163 7.11 9.91 5.45
N PRO A 164 5.84 9.56 5.15
CA PRO A 164 4.72 10.42 5.52
C PRO A 164 4.63 10.62 7.03
N GLU A 165 4.02 11.71 7.43
CA GLU A 165 3.79 12.02 8.85
C GLU A 165 3.02 10.88 9.55
N GLY A 166 3.58 10.39 10.65
CA GLY A 166 3.04 9.29 11.46
C GLY A 166 3.53 7.90 11.04
N TYR A 167 4.31 7.77 9.97
CA TYR A 167 4.91 6.51 9.51
C TYR A 167 6.43 6.55 9.66
N THR A 168 7.06 5.37 9.60
CA THR A 168 8.49 5.23 9.93
C THR A 168 9.33 4.75 8.75
N THR A 169 8.70 4.37 7.64
CA THR A 169 9.37 3.77 6.49
C THR A 169 8.91 4.40 5.18
N GLY A 170 9.72 4.27 4.15
CA GLY A 170 9.36 4.72 2.83
C GLY A 170 9.72 6.18 2.54
N THR A 171 9.29 6.64 1.37
CA THR A 171 9.40 8.04 0.94
C THR A 171 8.08 8.46 0.30
N GLU A 172 7.52 9.58 0.76
CA GLU A 172 6.36 10.21 0.15
C GLU A 172 6.78 11.25 -0.89
N TYR A 173 6.08 11.28 -2.01
CA TYR A 173 6.20 12.29 -3.06
C TYR A 173 4.89 13.02 -3.25
N THR A 174 4.95 14.34 -3.24
CA THR A 174 3.81 15.23 -3.49
C THR A 174 3.55 15.38 -4.99
N LYS A 175 2.34 15.88 -5.32
CA LYS A 175 1.99 16.20 -6.71
C LYS A 175 3.00 17.16 -7.33
N GLU A 176 3.45 18.18 -6.60
CA GLU A 176 4.40 19.19 -7.06
C GLU A 176 5.77 18.57 -7.40
N GLU A 177 6.21 17.58 -6.65
CA GLU A 177 7.45 16.84 -6.94
C GLU A 177 7.29 15.94 -8.16
N ILE A 178 6.13 15.28 -8.29
CA ILE A 178 5.79 14.47 -9.46
C ILE A 178 5.71 15.34 -10.70
N ASP A 179 5.05 16.50 -10.64
CA ASP A 179 4.94 17.44 -11.76
C ASP A 179 6.32 17.95 -12.22
N LYS A 180 7.21 18.25 -11.26
CA LYS A 180 8.61 18.62 -11.59
C LYS A 180 9.34 17.47 -12.30
N ALA A 181 9.17 16.24 -11.81
CA ALA A 181 9.80 15.08 -12.44
C ALA A 181 9.25 14.83 -13.86
N LEU A 182 7.94 15.04 -14.06
CA LEU A 182 7.30 14.94 -15.38
C LEU A 182 7.84 15.98 -16.36
N ALA A 183 7.93 17.25 -15.93
CA ALA A 183 8.44 18.34 -16.76
C ALA A 183 9.89 18.10 -17.20
N LEU A 184 10.74 17.57 -16.33
CA LEU A 184 12.12 17.22 -16.64
C LEU A 184 12.19 16.02 -17.60
N GLY A 185 11.32 15.02 -17.42
CA GLY A 185 11.26 13.85 -18.28
C GLY A 185 10.80 14.13 -19.71
N GLU A 186 10.06 15.21 -19.95
CA GLU A 186 9.66 15.64 -21.28
C GLU A 186 10.82 16.30 -22.07
N THR A 187 11.74 16.96 -21.38
CA THR A 187 12.89 17.64 -22.01
C THR A 187 14.04 16.69 -22.35
N GLU A 188 14.25 15.63 -21.59
CA GLU A 188 15.37 14.70 -21.81
C GLU A 188 14.96 13.21 -21.75
N GLY A 189 13.72 12.97 -21.67
CA GLY A 189 13.03 11.76 -21.95
C GLY A 189 13.49 10.50 -21.22
N ARG A 190 13.71 9.51 -21.68
CA ARG A 190 14.08 8.18 -21.21
C ARG A 190 15.58 8.01 -20.97
N ARG A 191 16.36 9.08 -21.14
CA ARG A 191 17.83 9.08 -21.03
C ARG A 191 18.35 9.25 -19.61
N PHE A 192 17.54 9.83 -18.71
CA PHE A 192 17.97 10.13 -17.33
C PHE A 192 18.21 8.94 -16.43
N VAL A 193 17.69 7.78 -16.74
CA VAL A 193 17.97 6.55 -15.99
C VAL A 193 19.43 6.09 -16.14
N ALA A 194 20.14 6.61 -17.13
CA ALA A 194 21.51 6.19 -17.49
C ALA A 194 22.61 7.20 -17.17
N LEU A 195 22.29 8.43 -16.82
CA LEU A 195 23.30 9.47 -16.56
C LEU A 195 23.08 10.08 -15.17
N HIS A 196 24.04 9.92 -14.31
CA HIS A 196 24.16 10.54 -12.97
C HIS A 196 24.25 12.07 -13.12
N ILE A 197 23.09 12.75 -13.10
CA ILE A 197 23.05 14.21 -13.01
C ILE A 197 22.48 14.59 -11.65
N GLU A 198 23.32 15.17 -10.80
CA GLU A 198 23.14 15.41 -9.36
C GLU A 198 22.11 16.48 -8.99
N GLU A 199 21.38 17.12 -9.93
CA GLU A 199 20.56 18.31 -9.62
C GLU A 199 19.06 18.23 -9.91
N ALA A 200 18.54 17.10 -10.39
CA ALA A 200 17.09 16.95 -10.59
C ALA A 200 16.44 16.15 -9.46
N PRO A 201 15.25 16.49 -8.98
CA PRO A 201 14.50 15.64 -8.06
C PRO A 201 14.08 14.38 -8.83
N VAL A 202 14.96 13.41 -8.90
CA VAL A 202 14.66 12.11 -9.51
C VAL A 202 13.79 11.35 -8.54
N ILE A 203 12.52 11.11 -8.90
CA ILE A 203 11.68 10.16 -8.18
C ILE A 203 12.11 8.75 -8.62
N PRO A 204 12.83 7.99 -7.78
CA PRO A 204 13.34 6.66 -8.14
C PRO A 204 12.27 5.57 -8.04
N SER A 205 11.07 5.90 -7.57
CA SER A 205 9.96 4.96 -7.49
C SER A 205 9.61 4.41 -8.89
N ARG A 206 9.51 3.10 -9.01
CA ARG A 206 9.20 2.40 -10.26
C ARG A 206 8.29 1.21 -9.99
N ASP A 207 7.41 0.94 -10.92
CA ASP A 207 6.64 -0.31 -10.96
C ASP A 207 7.39 -1.34 -11.81
N PHE A 208 8.20 -2.17 -11.15
CA PHE A 208 8.98 -3.19 -11.86
C PHE A 208 8.15 -4.35 -12.37
N SER A 209 7.00 -4.63 -11.77
CA SER A 209 6.11 -5.71 -12.21
C SER A 209 5.12 -5.27 -13.28
N GLY A 210 4.82 -3.98 -13.35
CA GLY A 210 3.76 -3.42 -14.19
C GLY A 210 2.35 -3.70 -13.66
N HIS A 211 2.21 -4.45 -12.57
CA HIS A 211 0.90 -4.85 -12.04
C HIS A 211 0.12 -3.66 -11.50
N GLY A 212 0.70 -2.85 -10.62
CA GLY A 212 0.04 -1.67 -10.05
C GLY A 212 -0.31 -0.62 -11.10
N THR A 213 0.55 -0.44 -12.12
CA THR A 213 0.27 0.43 -13.27
C THR A 213 -0.96 -0.06 -14.05
N ALA A 214 -1.04 -1.37 -14.33
CA ALA A 214 -2.17 -1.97 -15.02
C ALA A 214 -3.46 -1.88 -14.20
N VAL A 215 -3.39 -2.20 -12.91
CA VAL A 215 -4.53 -2.13 -11.97
C VAL A 215 -5.07 -0.70 -11.88
N LEU A 216 -4.18 0.29 -11.68
CA LEU A 216 -4.58 1.69 -11.61
C LEU A 216 -5.15 2.17 -12.96
N GLY A 217 -4.59 1.72 -14.08
CA GLY A 217 -5.10 2.01 -15.43
C GLY A 217 -6.55 1.56 -15.60
N ILE A 218 -6.86 0.32 -15.17
CA ILE A 218 -8.23 -0.24 -15.23
C ILE A 218 -9.16 0.51 -14.26
N ALA A 219 -8.69 0.83 -13.05
CA ALA A 219 -9.50 1.53 -12.08
C ALA A 219 -9.78 2.99 -12.49
N ALA A 220 -8.77 3.71 -13.01
CA ALA A 220 -8.85 5.16 -13.12
C ALA A 220 -8.05 5.78 -14.27
N GLY A 221 -7.48 5.01 -15.18
CA GLY A 221 -6.79 5.56 -16.36
C GLY A 221 -7.73 6.42 -17.21
N ASN A 222 -7.26 7.58 -17.69
CA ASN A 222 -8.12 8.46 -18.51
C ASN A 222 -8.11 8.13 -20.01
N GLY A 223 -7.31 7.13 -20.41
CA GLY A 223 -7.26 6.62 -21.79
C GLY A 223 -6.46 7.49 -22.75
N ARG A 224 -5.66 8.47 -22.28
CA ARG A 224 -4.86 9.32 -23.18
C ARG A 224 -3.87 8.56 -24.05
N ALA A 225 -3.33 7.45 -23.54
CA ALA A 225 -2.45 6.60 -24.33
C ALA A 225 -3.14 5.89 -25.51
N SER A 226 -4.47 5.89 -25.53
CA SER A 226 -5.29 5.23 -26.54
C SER A 226 -6.35 6.14 -27.16
N ASP A 227 -6.11 7.46 -27.17
CA ASP A 227 -7.06 8.47 -27.67
C ASP A 227 -8.48 8.31 -27.10
N GLY A 228 -8.56 7.94 -25.82
CA GLY A 228 -9.80 7.76 -25.08
C GLY A 228 -10.51 6.43 -25.29
N VAL A 229 -9.95 5.50 -26.05
CA VAL A 229 -10.56 4.19 -26.32
C VAL A 229 -10.52 3.28 -25.09
N ASN A 230 -9.38 3.22 -24.41
CA ASN A 230 -9.19 2.36 -23.23
C ASN A 230 -9.21 3.20 -21.95
N ARG A 231 -10.39 3.61 -21.50
CA ARG A 231 -10.57 4.32 -20.24
C ARG A 231 -10.79 3.35 -19.08
N GLY A 232 -10.29 3.74 -17.90
CA GLY A 232 -10.64 3.09 -16.65
C GLY A 232 -12.05 3.42 -16.17
N VAL A 233 -12.43 2.86 -15.03
CA VAL A 233 -13.77 3.03 -14.46
C VAL A 233 -13.97 4.48 -13.98
N ALA A 234 -13.03 5.04 -13.23
CA ALA A 234 -13.09 6.37 -12.65
C ALA A 234 -12.10 7.32 -13.34
N TYR A 235 -12.22 7.48 -14.66
CA TYR A 235 -11.23 8.15 -15.49
C TYR A 235 -11.06 9.66 -15.24
N GLU A 236 -11.94 10.31 -14.48
CA GLU A 236 -11.82 11.71 -14.05
C GLU A 236 -11.49 11.85 -12.56
N SER A 237 -11.19 10.76 -11.85
CA SER A 237 -10.78 10.82 -10.44
C SER A 237 -9.37 11.37 -10.27
N ASP A 238 -9.08 11.93 -9.08
CA ASP A 238 -7.72 12.14 -8.62
C ASP A 238 -7.16 10.84 -8.01
N LEU A 239 -5.83 10.69 -7.99
CA LEU A 239 -5.16 9.44 -7.66
C LEU A 239 -4.31 9.55 -6.41
N LEU A 240 -4.34 8.51 -5.57
CA LEU A 240 -3.41 8.29 -4.47
C LEU A 240 -2.75 6.92 -4.65
N VAL A 241 -1.43 6.86 -4.54
CA VAL A 241 -0.68 5.63 -4.80
C VAL A 241 0.19 5.26 -3.60
N VAL A 242 0.09 4.01 -3.17
CA VAL A 242 1.04 3.39 -2.26
C VAL A 242 1.71 2.24 -2.98
N LYS A 243 3.02 2.33 -3.13
CA LYS A 243 3.85 1.20 -3.54
C LYS A 243 4.29 0.44 -2.31
N MET A 244 3.80 -0.78 -2.19
CA MET A 244 4.17 -1.65 -1.09
C MET A 244 5.62 -2.10 -1.18
N GLY A 245 6.26 -2.19 -0.03
CA GLY A 245 7.62 -2.69 0.11
C GLY A 245 8.18 -2.44 1.49
N ASN A 246 9.38 -2.93 1.72
CA ASN A 246 10.09 -2.70 2.97
C ASN A 246 11.54 -2.32 2.66
N VAL A 247 11.99 -1.19 3.20
CA VAL A 247 13.37 -0.70 3.05
C VAL A 247 14.39 -1.69 3.64
N ARG A 248 13.98 -2.46 4.65
CA ARG A 248 14.86 -3.34 5.42
C ARG A 248 15.05 -4.71 4.79
N GLU A 249 14.19 -5.10 3.86
CA GLU A 249 14.18 -6.45 3.29
C GLU A 249 13.85 -6.40 1.80
N ASN A 250 14.62 -7.11 0.97
CA ASN A 250 14.27 -7.42 -0.41
C ASN A 250 13.16 -8.49 -0.48
N SER A 251 12.13 -8.35 0.37
CA SER A 251 11.09 -9.35 0.54
C SER A 251 9.77 -8.91 -0.08
N PHE A 252 8.89 -9.89 -0.30
CA PHE A 252 7.53 -9.63 -0.75
C PHE A 252 6.78 -8.75 0.27
N PRO A 253 5.81 -7.92 -0.20
CA PRO A 253 4.94 -7.14 0.66
C PRO A 253 4.23 -8.02 1.70
N ARG A 254 4.04 -7.48 2.88
CA ARG A 254 3.39 -8.13 4.03
C ARG A 254 2.08 -7.42 4.36
N THR A 255 1.28 -8.02 5.20
CA THR A 255 0.04 -7.40 5.69
C THR A 255 0.29 -6.11 6.49
N THR A 256 1.46 -5.93 7.10
CA THR A 256 1.87 -4.69 7.76
C THR A 256 1.93 -3.52 6.79
N GLU A 257 2.66 -3.66 5.68
CA GLU A 257 2.76 -2.64 4.63
C GLU A 257 1.39 -2.34 4.00
N LEU A 258 0.55 -3.38 3.83
CA LEU A 258 -0.81 -3.19 3.33
C LEU A 258 -1.67 -2.37 4.30
N MET A 259 -1.64 -2.70 5.61
CA MET A 259 -2.42 -1.98 6.62
C MET A 259 -1.99 -0.52 6.75
N GLU A 260 -0.69 -0.26 6.77
CA GLU A 260 -0.14 1.10 6.75
C GLU A 260 -0.55 1.85 5.48
N GLY A 261 -0.50 1.19 4.32
CA GLY A 261 -0.90 1.77 3.04
C GLY A 261 -2.38 2.17 3.00
N ILE A 262 -3.27 1.31 3.50
CA ILE A 262 -4.71 1.59 3.58
C ILE A 262 -4.97 2.74 4.57
N ASP A 263 -4.37 2.69 5.76
CA ASP A 263 -4.50 3.74 6.77
C ASP A 263 -4.05 5.10 6.21
N TYR A 264 -2.90 5.13 5.54
CA TYR A 264 -2.38 6.32 4.87
C TYR A 264 -3.37 6.88 3.85
N LEU A 265 -3.90 6.04 2.94
CA LEU A 265 -4.85 6.48 1.92
C LEU A 265 -6.11 7.09 2.53
N VAL A 266 -6.63 6.48 3.60
CA VAL A 266 -7.82 7.00 4.31
C VAL A 266 -7.50 8.33 4.98
N ARG A 267 -6.36 8.47 5.66
CA ARG A 267 -5.93 9.73 6.28
C ARG A 267 -5.73 10.84 5.25
N GLN A 268 -5.11 10.53 4.10
CA GLN A 268 -4.97 11.50 3.01
C GLN A 268 -6.32 11.92 2.44
N ALA A 269 -7.26 10.99 2.24
CA ALA A 269 -8.60 11.31 1.77
C ALA A 269 -9.35 12.24 2.72
N VAL A 270 -9.27 12.00 4.03
CA VAL A 270 -9.84 12.89 5.06
C VAL A 270 -9.18 14.27 5.01
N LYS A 271 -7.85 14.34 4.91
CA LYS A 271 -7.07 15.58 4.83
C LYS A 271 -7.42 16.41 3.58
N ILE A 272 -7.65 15.73 2.44
CA ILE A 272 -8.05 16.33 1.17
C ILE A 272 -9.53 16.71 1.17
N GLY A 273 -10.36 16.07 2.00
CA GLY A 273 -11.81 16.30 2.07
C GLY A 273 -12.60 15.68 0.92
N LYS A 274 -12.13 14.55 0.35
CA LYS A 274 -12.80 13.83 -0.75
C LYS A 274 -13.08 12.38 -0.36
N PRO A 275 -14.19 11.80 -0.86
CA PRO A 275 -14.41 10.35 -0.75
C PRO A 275 -13.37 9.58 -1.54
N ILE A 276 -13.04 8.38 -1.08
CA ILE A 276 -12.05 7.51 -1.71
C ILE A 276 -12.60 6.12 -1.97
N ALA A 277 -12.28 5.56 -3.14
CA ALA A 277 -12.36 4.13 -3.43
C ALA A 277 -10.94 3.56 -3.45
N ILE A 278 -10.69 2.53 -2.66
CA ILE A 278 -9.36 1.92 -2.55
C ILE A 278 -9.39 0.56 -3.26
N ASN A 279 -8.46 0.38 -4.21
CA ASN A 279 -8.24 -0.91 -4.86
C ASN A 279 -7.09 -1.64 -4.18
N ILE A 280 -7.35 -2.90 -3.84
CA ILE A 280 -6.41 -3.82 -3.24
C ILE A 280 -6.43 -5.09 -4.09
N SER A 281 -5.36 -5.30 -4.86
CA SER A 281 -5.23 -6.46 -5.76
C SER A 281 -4.20 -7.47 -5.23
N PHE A 282 -4.27 -7.74 -3.93
CA PHE A 282 -3.46 -8.73 -3.25
C PHE A 282 -4.33 -9.75 -2.55
N GLY A 283 -3.88 -11.00 -2.58
CA GLY A 283 -4.49 -12.07 -1.81
C GLY A 283 -3.44 -12.90 -1.06
N ASN A 284 -3.91 -13.70 -0.14
CA ASN A 284 -3.14 -14.75 0.49
C ASN A 284 -3.98 -16.04 0.57
N ASN A 285 -3.31 -17.17 0.69
CA ASN A 285 -3.96 -18.47 0.81
C ASN A 285 -4.10 -18.91 2.28
N TYR A 286 -4.05 -17.96 3.23
CA TYR A 286 -4.25 -18.22 4.64
C TYR A 286 -5.71 -18.11 5.00
N GLY A 287 -6.22 -19.09 5.72
CA GLY A 287 -7.58 -19.13 6.23
C GLY A 287 -8.28 -20.45 5.95
N SER A 288 -9.46 -20.63 6.53
CA SER A 288 -10.31 -21.77 6.27
C SER A 288 -10.86 -21.67 4.84
N HIS A 289 -10.65 -22.72 4.06
CA HIS A 289 -11.25 -22.88 2.73
C HIS A 289 -12.54 -23.69 2.77
N GLU A 290 -13.09 -23.97 3.96
CA GLU A 290 -14.37 -24.64 4.08
C GLU A 290 -15.50 -23.68 3.72
N PRO A 291 -16.38 -24.02 2.76
CA PRO A 291 -17.56 -23.24 2.50
C PRO A 291 -18.44 -23.28 3.77
N TYR A 292 -18.86 -22.13 4.24
CA TYR A 292 -19.88 -22.05 5.26
C TYR A 292 -21.15 -22.70 4.70
N ASN A 293 -21.56 -23.85 5.30
CA ASN A 293 -22.86 -24.46 5.08
C ASN A 293 -23.96 -23.65 5.79
#